data_14be15a1c4e628ccadaa580c1da2df62
#
_entry.id   14be15a1c4e628ccadaa580c1da2df62
#
_cell.length_a   1.000
_cell.length_b   1.000
_cell.length_c   1.000
_cell.angle_alpha   90.00
_cell.angle_beta   90.00
_cell.angle_gamma   90.00
#
_symmetry.space_group_name_H-M   'P 1'
#
loop_
_entity.id
_entity.type
_entity.pdbx_description
1 polymer ?
#
loop_
_entity_poly.entity_id
_entity_poly.type
_entity_poly.pdbx_seq_one_letter_code
_entity_poly.pdbx_strand_id
1 'polypeptide(L)'
;MLIYIYPKYKFSNFVYVLITIEAIILIVGGHYTYAEMPVFNWVRDTFGLSRNYYDRLGHFAQGFIPAIIAREVLIRNEVISKKKYLFFIVICICLAISASYELIEFGVAKFTGNSAEAFLGTQGDIWDTQWDMLMALIGSITSLSLLSTYHDKKLNQLNS
;
A
#
# COMPACT_ATOMS: atom_id res chain seq x y z
N MET A 1 9.04 6.81 13.55
CA MET A 1 10.00 6.75 12.42
C MET A 1 9.99 8.02 11.57
N LEU A 2 8.87 8.46 11.00
CA LEU A 2 8.80 9.67 10.14
C LEU A 2 9.26 10.95 10.87
N ILE A 3 8.85 11.17 12.11
CA ILE A 3 9.27 12.35 12.93
C ILE A 3 10.80 12.41 13.11
N TYR A 4 11.46 11.25 13.21
CA TYR A 4 12.91 11.18 13.37
C TYR A 4 13.68 11.41 12.04
N ILE A 5 13.07 11.01 10.92
CA ILE A 5 13.65 11.16 9.57
C ILE A 5 13.43 12.57 9.02
N TYR A 6 12.33 13.24 9.38
CA TYR A 6 11.94 14.54 8.87
C TYR A 6 13.04 15.61 8.91
N PRO A 7 13.82 15.76 9.99
CA PRO A 7 14.89 16.77 10.02
C PRO A 7 16.03 16.47 9.03
N LYS A 8 16.22 15.19 8.67
CA LYS A 8 17.33 14.74 7.82
C LYS A 8 16.92 14.57 6.36
N TYR A 9 15.66 14.22 6.11
CA TYR A 9 15.14 13.93 4.77
C TYR A 9 13.68 14.38 4.67
N LYS A 10 13.47 15.56 4.10
CA LYS A 10 12.12 16.08 3.86
C LYS A 10 11.61 15.53 2.53
N PHE A 11 10.54 14.76 2.57
CA PHE A 11 9.81 14.36 1.38
C PHE A 11 9.07 15.53 0.74
N SER A 12 8.63 15.36 -0.49
CA SER A 12 7.71 16.30 -1.11
C SER A 12 6.38 16.35 -0.33
N ASN A 13 5.72 17.51 -0.31
CA ASN A 13 4.41 17.64 0.31
C ASN A 13 3.40 16.63 -0.25
N PHE A 14 3.56 16.28 -1.51
CA PHE A 14 2.75 15.27 -2.17
C PHE A 14 2.88 13.90 -1.51
N VAL A 15 4.10 13.46 -1.17
CA VAL A 15 4.34 12.21 -0.44
C VAL A 15 3.71 12.25 0.95
N TYR A 16 3.80 13.37 1.68
CA TYR A 16 3.16 13.46 2.99
C TYR A 16 1.63 13.32 2.91
N VAL A 17 0.99 13.90 1.89
CA VAL A 17 -0.46 13.71 1.66
C VAL A 17 -0.77 12.23 1.41
N LEU A 18 0.00 11.55 0.58
CA LEU A 18 -0.19 10.13 0.31
C LEU A 18 0.00 9.27 1.56
N ILE A 19 1.04 9.53 2.37
CA ILE A 19 1.27 8.84 3.64
C ILE A 19 0.10 9.05 4.60
N THR A 20 -0.47 10.25 4.63
CA THR A 20 -1.64 10.54 5.48
C THR A 20 -2.86 9.74 5.04
N ILE A 21 -3.10 9.64 3.73
CA ILE A 21 -4.18 8.81 3.16
C ILE A 21 -3.98 7.33 3.53
N GLU A 22 -2.76 6.80 3.37
CA GLU A 22 -2.43 5.43 3.76
C GLU A 22 -2.69 5.19 5.24
N ALA A 23 -2.22 6.10 6.10
CA ALA A 23 -2.43 5.99 7.53
C ALA A 23 -3.92 5.96 7.90
N ILE A 24 -4.76 6.76 7.25
CA ILE A 24 -6.22 6.74 7.46
C ILE A 24 -6.80 5.39 7.04
N ILE A 25 -6.43 4.86 5.86
CA ILE A 25 -6.90 3.57 5.38
C ILE A 25 -6.54 2.47 6.38
N LEU A 26 -5.28 2.43 6.83
CA LEU A 26 -4.82 1.41 7.78
C LEU A 26 -5.47 1.52 9.16
N ILE A 27 -5.63 2.75 9.69
CA ILE A 27 -6.26 2.97 11.00
C ILE A 27 -7.74 2.56 10.95
N VAL A 28 -8.47 2.94 9.90
CA VAL A 28 -9.87 2.57 9.72
C VAL A 28 -9.99 1.06 9.54
N GLY A 29 -9.14 0.44 8.72
CA GLY A 29 -9.09 -1.01 8.54
C GLY A 29 -8.85 -1.75 9.85
N GLY A 30 -7.83 -1.35 10.60
CA GLY A 30 -7.52 -1.95 11.90
C GLY A 30 -8.63 -1.79 12.93
N HIS A 31 -9.33 -0.65 12.92
CA HIS A 31 -10.47 -0.42 13.81
C HIS A 31 -11.65 -1.37 13.54
N TYR A 32 -11.94 -1.63 12.25
CA TYR A 32 -13.04 -2.50 11.82
C TYR A 32 -12.59 -3.92 11.42
N THR A 33 -11.38 -4.32 11.77
CA THR A 33 -10.80 -5.64 11.40
C THR A 33 -10.78 -5.91 9.89
N TYR A 34 -10.68 -4.87 9.06
CA TYR A 34 -10.74 -4.90 7.59
C TYR A 34 -12.01 -5.58 7.02
N ALA A 35 -12.38 -6.75 7.54
CA ALA A 35 -13.53 -7.54 7.11
C ALA A 35 -14.90 -6.93 7.46
N GLU A 36 -14.96 -6.02 8.44
CA GLU A 36 -16.19 -5.47 8.99
C GLU A 36 -16.37 -3.97 8.74
N MET A 37 -15.63 -3.40 7.78
CA MET A 37 -15.74 -1.98 7.44
C MET A 37 -17.18 -1.63 6.97
N PRO A 38 -17.90 -0.73 7.68
CA PRO A 38 -19.35 -0.56 7.50
C PRO A 38 -19.78 -0.16 6.10
N VAL A 39 -19.04 0.78 5.45
CA VAL A 39 -19.36 1.21 4.08
C VAL A 39 -19.20 0.07 3.09
N PHE A 40 -18.17 -0.77 3.26
CA PHE A 40 -17.96 -1.93 2.39
C PHE A 40 -18.90 -3.10 2.71
N ASN A 41 -19.40 -3.22 3.95
CA ASN A 41 -20.51 -4.12 4.27
C ASN A 41 -21.78 -3.68 3.54
N TRP A 42 -22.11 -2.38 3.55
CA TRP A 42 -23.22 -1.86 2.76
C TRP A 42 -23.07 -2.13 1.25
N VAL A 43 -21.86 -1.93 0.68
CA VAL A 43 -21.56 -2.27 -0.73
C VAL A 43 -21.75 -3.76 -0.97
N ARG A 44 -21.18 -4.62 -0.11
CA ARG A 44 -21.33 -6.08 -0.19
C ARG A 44 -22.81 -6.46 -0.24
N ASP A 45 -23.60 -5.97 0.70
CA ASP A 45 -25.01 -6.37 0.86
C ASP A 45 -25.88 -5.80 -0.27
N THR A 46 -25.59 -4.59 -0.75
CA THR A 46 -26.33 -3.94 -1.84
C THR A 46 -26.12 -4.64 -3.19
N PHE A 47 -24.87 -5.07 -3.46
CA PHE A 47 -24.48 -5.69 -4.74
C PHE A 47 -24.42 -7.22 -4.69
N GLY A 48 -24.75 -7.85 -3.55
CA GLY A 48 -24.72 -9.29 -3.40
C GLY A 48 -23.31 -9.89 -3.51
N LEU A 49 -22.29 -9.15 -3.05
CA LEU A 49 -20.90 -9.60 -3.13
C LEU A 49 -20.62 -10.65 -2.04
N SER A 50 -19.66 -11.54 -2.32
CA SER A 50 -19.30 -12.65 -1.42
C SER A 50 -18.52 -12.23 -0.18
N ARG A 51 -17.88 -11.04 -0.20
CA ARG A 51 -17.03 -10.56 0.90
C ARG A 51 -17.01 -9.04 1.00
N ASN A 52 -16.51 -8.53 2.13
CA ASN A 52 -16.11 -7.13 2.29
C ASN A 52 -14.75 -6.92 1.60
N TYR A 53 -14.68 -6.00 0.63
CA TYR A 53 -13.47 -5.76 -0.18
C TYR A 53 -12.59 -4.63 0.35
N TYR A 54 -12.78 -4.17 1.59
CA TYR A 54 -11.95 -3.10 2.15
C TYR A 54 -10.48 -3.51 2.27
N ASP A 55 -10.23 -4.76 2.60
CA ASP A 55 -8.90 -5.33 2.65
C ASP A 55 -8.17 -5.22 1.30
N ARG A 56 -8.83 -5.57 0.20
CA ARG A 56 -8.30 -5.39 -1.17
C ARG A 56 -7.97 -3.92 -1.48
N LEU A 57 -8.77 -2.96 -0.97
CA LEU A 57 -8.46 -1.54 -1.08
C LEU A 57 -7.19 -1.19 -0.29
N GLY A 58 -7.02 -1.76 0.91
CA GLY A 58 -5.81 -1.61 1.72
C GLY A 58 -4.56 -2.05 0.96
N HIS A 59 -4.57 -3.25 0.37
CA HIS A 59 -3.46 -3.78 -0.40
C HIS A 59 -3.22 -3.02 -1.72
N PHE A 60 -4.27 -2.55 -2.38
CA PHE A 60 -4.10 -1.63 -3.52
C PHE A 60 -3.39 -0.34 -3.09
N ALA A 61 -3.79 0.27 -1.97
CA ALA A 61 -3.15 1.47 -1.44
C ALA A 61 -1.70 1.19 -1.01
N GLN A 62 -1.44 0.02 -0.40
CA GLN A 62 -0.10 -0.47 -0.02
C GLN A 62 0.84 -0.64 -1.24
N GLY A 63 0.31 -0.87 -2.42
CA GLY A 63 1.09 -0.79 -3.67
C GLY A 63 1.19 0.62 -4.22
N PHE A 64 0.07 1.35 -4.24
CA PHE A 64 -0.07 2.66 -4.87
C PHE A 64 0.76 3.76 -4.19
N ILE A 65 0.72 3.84 -2.89
CA ILE A 65 1.35 4.92 -2.11
C ILE A 65 2.85 4.68 -1.91
N PRO A 66 3.31 3.50 -1.47
CA PRO A 66 4.73 3.20 -1.38
C PRO A 66 5.48 3.31 -2.71
N ALA A 67 4.80 3.12 -3.85
CA ALA A 67 5.42 3.31 -5.16
C ALA A 67 5.96 4.74 -5.34
N ILE A 68 5.22 5.77 -4.95
CA ILE A 68 5.68 7.16 -5.03
C ILE A 68 6.77 7.46 -3.98
N ILE A 69 6.65 6.89 -2.79
CA ILE A 69 7.67 7.03 -1.74
C ILE A 69 9.00 6.42 -2.20
N ALA A 70 8.98 5.18 -2.64
CA ALA A 70 10.17 4.48 -3.14
C ALA A 70 10.77 5.21 -4.35
N ARG A 71 9.91 5.67 -5.28
CA ARG A 71 10.34 6.46 -6.44
C ARG A 71 11.06 7.75 -6.03
N GLU A 72 10.52 8.50 -5.07
CA GLU A 72 11.16 9.73 -4.57
C GLU A 72 12.53 9.43 -3.96
N VAL A 73 12.62 8.40 -3.12
CA VAL A 73 13.89 7.98 -2.49
C VAL A 73 14.92 7.62 -3.55
N LEU A 74 14.56 6.81 -4.54
CA LEU A 74 15.49 6.34 -5.57
C LEU A 74 15.96 7.47 -6.50
N ILE A 75 15.09 8.41 -6.85
CA ILE A 75 15.44 9.56 -7.70
C ILE A 75 16.35 10.52 -6.93
N ARG A 76 15.97 10.92 -5.73
CA ARG A 76 16.70 11.95 -4.97
C ARG A 76 18.06 11.50 -4.47
N ASN A 77 18.26 10.20 -4.31
CA ASN A 77 19.58 9.64 -3.99
C ASN A 77 20.33 9.16 -5.23
N GLU A 78 19.84 9.48 -6.43
CA GLU A 78 20.49 9.16 -7.72
C GLU A 78 20.83 7.66 -7.90
N VAL A 79 20.04 6.78 -7.23
CA VAL A 79 20.28 5.32 -7.25
C VAL A 79 20.06 4.75 -8.65
N ILE A 80 19.09 5.29 -9.40
CA ILE A 80 18.69 4.78 -10.70
C ILE A 80 18.43 5.92 -11.66
N SER A 81 19.26 6.02 -12.72
CA SER A 81 19.16 7.08 -13.72
C SER A 81 18.13 6.77 -14.83
N LYS A 82 17.96 5.49 -15.20
CA LYS A 82 17.11 5.11 -16.34
C LYS A 82 15.67 4.86 -15.90
N LYS A 83 14.72 5.64 -16.45
CA LYS A 83 13.28 5.58 -16.10
C LYS A 83 12.66 4.18 -16.16
N LYS A 84 13.02 3.35 -17.16
CA LYS A 84 12.49 1.98 -17.29
C LYS A 84 12.91 1.07 -16.14
N TYR A 85 14.16 1.19 -15.68
CA TYR A 85 14.63 0.43 -14.51
C TYR A 85 14.05 0.95 -13.22
N LEU A 86 13.89 2.26 -13.09
CA LEU A 86 13.22 2.87 -11.96
C LEU A 86 11.78 2.34 -11.82
N PHE A 87 11.02 2.31 -12.92
CA PHE A 87 9.66 1.77 -12.95
C PHE A 87 9.63 0.30 -12.47
N PHE A 88 10.47 -0.55 -13.05
CA PHE A 88 10.54 -1.97 -12.69
C PHE A 88 10.96 -2.20 -11.24
N ILE A 89 12.01 -1.52 -10.78
CA ILE A 89 12.53 -1.70 -9.41
C ILE A 89 11.53 -1.21 -8.37
N VAL A 90 10.84 -0.10 -8.61
CA VAL A 90 9.78 0.36 -7.70
C VAL A 90 8.67 -0.67 -7.58
N ILE A 91 8.22 -1.29 -8.66
CA ILE A 91 7.25 -2.39 -8.61
C ILE A 91 7.78 -3.56 -7.77
N CYS A 92 9.03 -3.96 -7.98
CA CYS A 92 9.66 -5.02 -7.17
C CYS A 92 9.69 -4.67 -5.67
N ILE A 93 9.98 -3.40 -5.33
CA ILE A 93 9.96 -2.93 -3.94
C ILE A 93 8.54 -3.03 -3.37
N CYS A 94 7.51 -2.60 -4.10
CA CYS A 94 6.12 -2.69 -3.65
C CYS A 94 5.68 -4.14 -3.45
N LEU A 95 6.04 -5.04 -4.36
CA LEU A 95 5.77 -6.47 -4.19
C LEU A 95 6.53 -7.07 -3.00
N ALA A 96 7.77 -6.67 -2.76
CA ALA A 96 8.52 -7.12 -1.61
C ALA A 96 7.89 -6.63 -0.29
N ILE A 97 7.37 -5.40 -0.25
CA ILE A 97 6.63 -4.87 0.91
C ILE A 97 5.36 -5.70 1.12
N SER A 98 4.56 -5.93 0.06
CA SER A 98 3.33 -6.73 0.14
C SER A 98 3.63 -8.16 0.62
N ALA A 99 4.58 -8.84 0.00
CA ALA A 99 4.98 -10.20 0.40
C ALA A 99 5.48 -10.26 1.85
N SER A 100 6.19 -9.23 2.32
CA SER A 100 6.64 -9.15 3.72
C SER A 100 5.46 -9.00 4.68
N TYR A 101 4.44 -8.25 4.29
CA TYR A 101 3.22 -8.09 5.06
C TYR A 101 2.48 -9.43 5.19
N GLU A 102 2.27 -10.15 4.09
CA GLU A 102 1.67 -11.49 4.08
C GLU A 102 2.45 -12.50 4.95
N LEU A 103 3.78 -12.42 4.96
CA LEU A 103 4.60 -13.26 5.83
C LEU A 103 4.44 -12.92 7.31
N ILE A 104 4.25 -11.64 7.65
CA ILE A 104 3.94 -11.21 9.02
C ILE A 104 2.56 -11.74 9.42
N GLU A 105 1.55 -11.62 8.56
CA GLU A 105 0.21 -12.14 8.80
C GLU A 105 0.23 -13.66 9.00
N PHE A 106 0.91 -14.39 8.13
CA PHE A 106 1.13 -15.82 8.29
C PHE A 106 1.77 -16.15 9.65
N GLY A 107 2.79 -15.38 10.05
CA GLY A 107 3.44 -15.54 11.36
C GLY A 107 2.46 -15.33 12.51
N VAL A 108 1.70 -14.23 12.48
CA VAL A 108 0.67 -13.94 13.50
C VAL A 108 -0.36 -15.06 13.56
N ALA A 109 -0.86 -15.54 12.41
CA ALA A 109 -1.82 -16.64 12.34
C ALA A 109 -1.30 -17.92 13.01
N LYS A 110 -0.03 -18.26 12.75
CA LYS A 110 0.61 -19.43 13.35
C LYS A 110 0.72 -19.36 14.88
N PHE A 111 0.94 -18.17 15.43
CA PHE A 111 1.13 -17.98 16.87
C PHE A 111 -0.20 -17.76 17.62
N THR A 112 -1.24 -17.21 16.98
CA THR A 112 -2.51 -16.85 17.64
C THR A 112 -3.65 -17.84 17.38
N GLY A 113 -3.47 -18.79 16.45
CA GLY A 113 -4.47 -19.82 16.14
C GLY A 113 -5.76 -19.26 15.52
N ASN A 114 -6.90 -19.89 15.83
CA ASN A 114 -8.20 -19.57 15.19
C ASN A 114 -8.70 -18.13 15.39
N SER A 115 -8.20 -17.41 16.38
CA SER A 115 -8.52 -15.98 16.55
C SER A 115 -7.87 -15.08 15.48
N ALA A 116 -6.92 -15.61 14.72
CA ALA A 116 -6.24 -14.88 13.66
C ALA A 116 -7.10 -14.69 12.40
N GLU A 117 -7.99 -15.62 12.07
CA GLU A 117 -8.81 -15.52 10.85
C GLU A 117 -9.65 -14.24 10.79
N ALA A 118 -10.20 -13.82 11.93
CA ALA A 118 -10.96 -12.57 12.01
C ALA A 118 -10.07 -11.33 11.84
N PHE A 119 -8.80 -11.41 12.28
CA PHE A 119 -7.83 -10.32 12.20
C PHE A 119 -7.23 -10.21 10.80
N LEU A 120 -6.97 -11.33 10.14
CA LEU A 120 -6.34 -11.39 8.83
C LEU A 120 -7.27 -11.00 7.67
N GLY A 121 -8.57 -10.89 7.92
CA GLY A 121 -9.53 -10.48 6.88
C GLY A 121 -9.72 -11.49 5.75
N THR A 122 -9.22 -12.72 5.87
CA THR A 122 -9.26 -13.76 4.81
C THR A 122 -10.67 -14.10 4.35
N GLN A 123 -11.66 -14.00 5.24
CA GLN A 123 -13.08 -14.26 4.97
C GLN A 123 -13.32 -15.59 4.22
N GLY A 124 -12.45 -16.59 4.45
CA GLY A 124 -12.53 -17.92 3.85
C GLY A 124 -11.95 -18.04 2.44
N ASP A 125 -11.32 -17.02 1.89
CA ASP A 125 -10.68 -17.08 0.58
C ASP A 125 -9.30 -17.76 0.71
N ILE A 126 -9.15 -18.92 0.07
CA ILE A 126 -7.87 -19.68 0.07
C ILE A 126 -6.77 -19.00 -0.76
N TRP A 127 -7.12 -18.05 -1.63
CA TRP A 127 -6.22 -17.28 -2.48
C TRP A 127 -6.01 -15.85 -1.98
N ASP A 128 -6.36 -15.56 -0.74
CA ASP A 128 -6.35 -14.21 -0.14
C ASP A 128 -5.00 -13.53 -0.34
N THR A 129 -3.93 -14.14 0.14
CA THR A 129 -2.54 -13.67 -0.02
C THR A 129 -2.18 -13.34 -1.48
N GLN A 130 -2.58 -14.19 -2.44
CA GLN A 130 -2.27 -13.95 -3.86
C GLN A 130 -3.06 -12.76 -4.43
N TRP A 131 -4.32 -12.62 -4.04
CA TRP A 131 -5.12 -11.47 -4.42
C TRP A 131 -4.58 -10.17 -3.83
N ASP A 132 -4.09 -10.19 -2.61
CA ASP A 132 -3.53 -9.02 -1.92
C ASP A 132 -2.22 -8.58 -2.58
N MET A 133 -1.34 -9.51 -2.87
CA MET A 133 -0.14 -9.23 -3.68
C MET A 133 -0.49 -8.70 -5.08
N LEU A 134 -1.54 -9.24 -5.72
CA LEU A 134 -2.01 -8.74 -7.02
C LEU A 134 -2.57 -7.32 -6.92
N MET A 135 -3.32 -6.99 -5.86
CA MET A 135 -3.81 -5.63 -5.63
C MET A 135 -2.65 -4.65 -5.42
N ALA A 136 -1.62 -5.03 -4.66
CA ALA A 136 -0.42 -4.21 -4.51
C ALA A 136 0.34 -4.03 -5.83
N LEU A 137 0.43 -5.08 -6.66
CA LEU A 137 1.00 -4.98 -8.00
C LEU A 137 0.22 -3.99 -8.87
N ILE A 138 -1.10 -4.13 -8.94
CA ILE A 138 -1.97 -3.22 -9.72
C ILE A 138 -1.87 -1.80 -9.18
N GLY A 139 -1.88 -1.61 -7.86
CA GLY A 139 -1.72 -0.32 -7.21
C GLY A 139 -0.42 0.37 -7.61
N SER A 140 0.72 -0.34 -7.54
CA SER A 140 2.03 0.21 -7.90
C SER A 140 2.13 0.60 -9.37
N ILE A 141 1.65 -0.24 -10.28
CA ILE A 141 1.63 0.05 -11.72
C ILE A 141 0.73 1.27 -12.00
N THR A 142 -0.45 1.32 -11.40
CA THR A 142 -1.41 2.42 -11.56
C THR A 142 -0.80 3.74 -11.08
N SER A 143 -0.21 3.73 -9.89
CA SER A 143 0.44 4.90 -9.30
C SER A 143 1.56 5.46 -10.19
N LEU A 144 2.46 4.58 -10.62
CA LEU A 144 3.57 4.98 -11.48
C LEU A 144 3.11 5.48 -12.84
N SER A 145 2.07 4.87 -13.41
CA SER A 145 1.52 5.27 -14.70
C SER A 145 0.82 6.62 -14.65
N LEU A 146 0.05 6.88 -13.60
CA LEU A 146 -0.77 8.08 -13.49
C LEU A 146 -0.03 9.26 -12.84
N LEU A 147 0.80 8.99 -11.81
CA LEU A 147 1.34 10.03 -10.95
C LEU A 147 2.80 10.41 -11.24
N SER A 148 3.56 9.63 -12.02
CA SER A 148 4.99 9.90 -12.25
C SER A 148 5.26 11.31 -12.77
N THR A 149 4.50 11.76 -13.76
CA THR A 149 4.69 13.11 -14.36
C THR A 149 4.35 14.23 -13.37
N TYR A 150 3.28 14.04 -12.56
CA TYR A 150 2.92 15.01 -11.53
C TYR A 150 3.98 15.04 -10.42
N HIS A 151 4.45 13.87 -10.02
CA HIS A 151 5.51 13.73 -9.02
C HIS A 151 6.82 14.38 -9.47
N ASP A 152 7.23 14.23 -10.74
CA ASP A 152 8.41 14.92 -11.29
C ASP A 152 8.31 16.45 -11.12
N LYS A 153 7.14 17.03 -11.37
CA LYS A 153 6.90 18.47 -11.15
C LYS A 153 7.09 18.87 -9.68
N LYS A 154 6.63 18.01 -8.75
CA LYS A 154 6.77 18.27 -7.30
C LYS A 154 8.22 18.16 -6.83
N LEU A 155 8.98 17.20 -7.36
CA LEU A 155 10.41 17.08 -7.07
C LEU A 155 11.22 18.29 -7.57
N ASN A 156 10.92 18.80 -8.76
CA ASN A 156 11.59 20.00 -9.29
C ASN A 156 11.33 21.24 -8.41
N GLN A 157 10.15 21.33 -7.78
CA GLN A 157 9.82 22.42 -6.85
C GLN A 157 10.56 22.32 -5.50
N LEU A 158 11.09 21.17 -5.13
CA LEU A 158 11.90 21.00 -3.91
C LEU A 158 13.35 21.45 -4.12
N ASN A 159 13.81 21.45 -5.35
CA ASN A 159 15.21 21.77 -5.72
C ASN A 159 15.37 23.23 -6.17
N SER A 160 14.28 23.98 -6.29
CA SER A 160 14.24 25.41 -6.61
C SER A 160 14.15 26.26 -5.35
#